data_37028f5bbcbb7be0d6a885b71fb18c60
#
_entry.id   37028f5bbcbb7be0d6a885b71fb18c60
#
_cell.length_a   1.000
_cell.length_b   1.000
_cell.length_c   1.000
_cell.angle_alpha   90.00
_cell.angle_beta   90.00
_cell.angle_gamma   90.00
#
_symmetry.space_group_name_H-M   'P 1'
#
loop_
_entity.id
_entity.type
_entity.pdbx_description
1 polymer ?
#
loop_
_entity_poly.entity_id
_entity_poly.type
_entity_poly.pdbx_seq_one_letter_code
_entity_poly.pdbx_strand_id
1 'polypeptide(L)'
;ALIRARLHMQAGQTQLKGQSITKAINIIDNGLKAGLNLEKGGELAENLAALYDYMVKRLLHANLHNDEATIQHVTDLLDNIADAWRQIGPQSQLNQQDHL
;
A
#
# COMPACT_ATOMS: atom_id res chain seq x y z
N ALA A 1 -5.67 8.20 -0.74
CA ALA A 1 -4.69 9.03 -1.47
C ALA A 1 -4.55 8.64 -2.95
N LEU A 2 -4.56 7.33 -3.27
CA LEU A 2 -4.39 6.88 -4.66
C LEU A 2 -5.61 7.19 -5.53
N ILE A 3 -6.81 7.05 -4.98
CA ILE A 3 -8.04 7.42 -5.71
C ILE A 3 -8.00 8.90 -6.07
N ARG A 4 -7.61 9.75 -5.12
CA ARG A 4 -7.47 11.18 -5.37
C ARG A 4 -6.36 11.48 -6.38
N ALA A 5 -5.24 10.75 -6.31
CA ALA A 5 -4.16 10.91 -7.27
C ALA A 5 -4.62 10.64 -8.69
N ARG A 6 -5.41 9.58 -8.91
CA ARG A 6 -5.97 9.29 -10.23
C ARG A 6 -6.93 10.37 -10.70
N LEU A 7 -7.81 10.83 -9.83
CA LEU A 7 -8.75 11.89 -10.17
C LEU A 7 -8.02 13.19 -10.55
N HIS A 8 -6.99 13.55 -9.78
CA HIS A 8 -6.19 14.73 -10.07
C HIS A 8 -5.40 14.58 -11.36
N MET A 9 -4.88 13.38 -11.63
CA MET A 9 -4.16 13.09 -12.86
C MET A 9 -5.09 13.20 -14.08
N GLN A 10 -6.31 12.65 -13.98
CA GLN A 10 -7.31 12.71 -15.04
C GLN A 10 -7.75 14.15 -15.32
N ALA A 11 -7.80 14.99 -14.29
CA ALA A 11 -8.18 16.39 -14.41
C ALA A 11 -7.00 17.31 -14.80
N GLY A 12 -5.80 16.76 -14.96
CA GLY A 12 -4.61 17.56 -15.28
C GLY A 12 -4.08 18.38 -14.13
N GLN A 13 -4.46 18.06 -12.88
CA GLN A 13 -4.05 18.79 -11.68
C GLN A 13 -2.74 18.24 -11.15
N THR A 14 -1.63 18.56 -11.79
CA THR A 14 -0.32 17.96 -11.53
C THR A 14 0.15 18.14 -10.10
N GLN A 15 0.00 19.32 -9.51
CA GLN A 15 0.45 19.58 -8.14
C GLN A 15 -0.36 18.77 -7.14
N LEU A 16 -1.68 18.73 -7.28
CA LEU A 16 -2.54 17.95 -6.37
C LEU A 16 -2.31 16.45 -6.53
N LYS A 17 -2.11 15.99 -7.76
CA LYS A 17 -1.73 14.60 -8.05
C LYS A 17 -0.43 14.25 -7.32
N GLY A 18 0.60 15.08 -7.42
CA GLY A 18 1.87 14.87 -6.76
C GLY A 18 1.74 14.80 -5.25
N GLN A 19 0.94 15.68 -4.65
CA GLN A 19 0.68 15.66 -3.20
C GLN A 19 -0.03 14.37 -2.77
N SER A 20 -1.02 13.92 -3.54
CA SER A 20 -1.75 12.69 -3.24
C SER A 20 -0.85 11.45 -3.34
N ILE A 21 0.01 11.40 -4.34
CA ILE A 21 0.96 10.29 -4.49
C ILE A 21 2.00 10.30 -3.37
N THR A 22 2.52 11.47 -3.02
CA THR A 22 3.49 11.60 -1.91
C THR A 22 2.87 11.15 -0.60
N LYS A 23 1.61 11.49 -0.35
CA LYS A 23 0.89 11.03 0.84
C LYS A 23 0.79 9.50 0.85
N ALA A 24 0.46 8.89 -0.28
CA ALA A 24 0.38 7.43 -0.40
C ALA A 24 1.74 6.78 -0.12
N ILE A 25 2.82 7.32 -0.68
CA ILE A 25 4.17 6.82 -0.45
C ILE A 25 4.51 6.88 1.04
N ASN A 26 4.21 7.99 1.71
CA ASN A 26 4.48 8.15 3.13
C ASN A 26 3.69 7.16 3.98
N ILE A 27 2.44 6.91 3.63
CA ILE A 27 1.61 5.91 4.33
C ILE A 27 2.23 4.53 4.20
N ILE A 28 2.66 4.16 3.00
CA ILE A 28 3.26 2.85 2.74
C ILE A 28 4.59 2.72 3.47
N ASP A 29 5.49 3.69 3.31
CA ASP A 29 6.85 3.59 3.82
C ASP A 29 6.91 3.80 5.34
N ASN A 30 6.29 4.85 5.84
CA ASN A 30 6.36 5.22 7.25
C ASN A 30 5.26 4.58 8.10
N GLY A 31 4.17 4.12 7.48
CA GLY A 31 3.07 3.45 8.15
C GLY A 31 3.17 1.93 8.02
N LEU A 32 2.92 1.41 6.83
CA LEU A 32 2.80 -0.03 6.63
C LEU A 32 4.15 -0.74 6.77
N LYS A 33 5.18 -0.26 6.08
CA LYS A 33 6.49 -0.90 6.13
C LYS A 33 7.13 -0.77 7.51
N ALA A 34 7.08 0.41 8.09
CA ALA A 34 7.68 0.66 9.41
C ALA A 34 7.01 -0.14 10.53
N GLY A 35 5.74 -0.55 10.33
CA GLY A 35 5.02 -1.38 11.28
C GLY A 35 5.35 -2.85 11.21
N LEU A 36 6.15 -3.30 10.24
CA LEU A 36 6.51 -4.71 10.13
C LEU A 36 7.54 -5.09 11.20
N ASN A 37 7.32 -6.26 11.80
CA ASN A 37 8.29 -6.84 12.72
C ASN A 37 9.07 -7.92 11.99
N LEU A 38 10.26 -7.57 11.50
CA LEU A 38 11.07 -8.48 10.68
C LEU A 38 11.57 -9.68 11.47
N GLU A 39 11.80 -9.53 12.77
CA GLU A 39 12.26 -10.63 13.60
C GLU A 39 11.15 -11.65 13.84
N LYS A 40 9.96 -11.19 14.22
CA LYS A 40 8.83 -12.08 14.53
C LYS A 40 8.08 -12.52 13.29
N GLY A 41 7.96 -11.64 12.29
CA GLY A 41 7.25 -11.92 11.06
C GLY A 41 8.01 -12.82 10.09
N GLY A 42 9.34 -12.93 10.26
CA GLY A 42 10.19 -13.79 9.44
C GLY A 42 10.05 -13.51 7.95
N GLU A 43 9.92 -14.58 7.18
CA GLU A 43 9.84 -14.51 5.72
C GLU A 43 8.65 -13.69 5.22
N LEU A 44 7.50 -13.80 5.89
CA LEU A 44 6.32 -13.04 5.48
C LEU A 44 6.57 -11.53 5.61
N ALA A 45 7.16 -11.09 6.72
CA ALA A 45 7.46 -9.68 6.92
C ALA A 45 8.49 -9.18 5.91
N GLU A 46 9.51 -9.99 5.60
CA GLU A 46 10.50 -9.65 4.57
C GLU A 46 9.86 -9.52 3.20
N ASN A 47 8.96 -10.42 2.84
CA ASN A 47 8.25 -10.37 1.56
C ASN A 47 7.35 -9.16 1.48
N LEU A 48 6.64 -8.80 2.55
CA LEU A 48 5.81 -7.60 2.59
C LEU A 48 6.65 -6.33 2.49
N ALA A 49 7.80 -6.29 3.17
CA ALA A 49 8.70 -5.14 3.06
C ALA A 49 9.19 -4.95 1.63
N ALA A 50 9.55 -6.03 0.95
CA ALA A 50 9.97 -5.98 -0.45
C ALA A 50 8.83 -5.49 -1.36
N LEU A 51 7.60 -5.95 -1.09
CA LEU A 51 6.43 -5.53 -1.86
C LEU A 51 6.12 -4.05 -1.64
N TYR A 52 6.21 -3.57 -0.40
CA TYR A 52 6.01 -2.15 -0.12
C TYR A 52 7.09 -1.28 -0.78
N ASP A 53 8.35 -1.71 -0.79
CA ASP A 53 9.41 -1.03 -1.52
C ASP A 53 9.12 -0.97 -3.03
N TYR A 54 8.63 -2.06 -3.60
CA TYR A 54 8.20 -2.11 -4.99
C TYR A 54 7.08 -1.09 -5.27
N MET A 55 6.07 -1.03 -4.38
CA MET A 55 4.96 -0.10 -4.51
C MET A 55 5.44 1.35 -4.50
N VAL A 56 6.36 1.70 -3.60
CA VAL A 56 6.91 3.05 -3.52
C VAL A 56 7.63 3.41 -4.81
N LYS A 57 8.45 2.51 -5.34
CA LYS A 57 9.16 2.73 -6.61
C LYS A 57 8.19 2.92 -7.77
N ARG A 58 7.14 2.12 -7.83
CA ARG A 58 6.14 2.24 -8.89
C ARG A 58 5.34 3.54 -8.77
N LEU A 59 5.03 4.00 -7.56
CA LEU A 59 4.34 5.27 -7.35
C LEU A 59 5.23 6.45 -7.74
N LEU A 60 6.52 6.40 -7.44
CA LEU A 60 7.46 7.43 -7.91
C LEU A 60 7.51 7.49 -9.43
N HIS A 61 7.55 6.33 -10.08
CA HIS A 61 7.49 6.24 -11.54
C HIS A 61 6.20 6.84 -12.08
N ALA A 62 5.06 6.48 -11.48
CA ALA A 62 3.75 6.98 -11.91
C ALA A 62 3.65 8.50 -11.77
N ASN A 63 4.21 9.06 -10.70
CA ASN A 63 4.22 10.50 -10.49
C ASN A 63 5.05 11.21 -11.56
N LEU A 64 6.20 10.66 -11.90
CA LEU A 64 7.10 11.26 -12.89
C LEU A 64 6.52 11.18 -14.31
N HIS A 65 5.88 10.08 -14.65
CA HIS A 65 5.41 9.80 -16.01
C HIS A 65 3.90 9.95 -16.20
N ASN A 66 3.16 10.37 -15.17
CA ASN A 66 1.68 10.44 -15.19
C ASN A 66 1.04 9.11 -15.62
N ASP A 67 1.55 8.01 -15.06
CA ASP A 67 1.14 6.65 -15.43
C ASP A 67 -0.02 6.19 -14.55
N GLU A 68 -1.24 6.42 -15.02
CA GLU A 68 -2.46 6.05 -14.32
C GLU A 68 -2.58 4.53 -14.14
N ALA A 69 -2.16 3.76 -15.13
CA ALA A 69 -2.22 2.30 -15.06
C ALA A 69 -1.36 1.76 -13.91
N THR A 70 -0.20 2.36 -13.68
CA THR A 70 0.67 1.99 -12.55
C THR A 70 0.01 2.32 -11.21
N ILE A 71 -0.69 3.46 -11.09
CA ILE A 71 -1.43 3.79 -9.88
C ILE A 71 -2.51 2.76 -9.63
N GLN A 72 -3.22 2.33 -10.66
CA GLN A 72 -4.23 1.28 -10.54
C GLN A 72 -3.62 -0.04 -10.11
N HIS A 73 -2.47 -0.39 -10.65
CA HIS A 73 -1.75 -1.61 -10.28
C HIS A 73 -1.41 -1.61 -8.77
N VAL A 74 -0.87 -0.51 -8.27
CA VAL A 74 -0.53 -0.40 -6.83
C VAL A 74 -1.80 -0.43 -5.98
N THR A 75 -2.87 0.22 -6.42
CA THR A 75 -4.16 0.19 -5.73
C THR A 75 -4.67 -1.24 -5.61
N ASP A 76 -4.62 -2.01 -6.69
CA ASP A 76 -5.06 -3.40 -6.70
C ASP A 76 -4.22 -4.26 -5.76
N LEU A 77 -2.91 -4.06 -5.72
CA LEU A 77 -2.03 -4.76 -4.78
C LEU A 77 -2.39 -4.45 -3.33
N LEU A 78 -2.65 -3.19 -3.01
CA LEU A 78 -3.05 -2.78 -1.66
C LEU A 78 -4.40 -3.37 -1.29
N ASP A 79 -5.35 -3.41 -2.22
CA ASP A 79 -6.66 -4.03 -1.99
C ASP A 79 -6.52 -5.51 -1.70
N ASN A 80 -5.65 -6.22 -2.43
CA ASN A 80 -5.39 -7.63 -2.19
C ASN A 80 -4.79 -7.87 -0.82
N ILE A 81 -3.85 -7.03 -0.39
CA ILE A 81 -3.26 -7.11 0.94
C ILE A 81 -4.32 -6.84 2.01
N ALA A 82 -5.15 -5.83 1.82
CA ALA A 82 -6.21 -5.49 2.75
C ALA A 82 -7.22 -6.63 2.88
N ASP A 83 -7.59 -7.27 1.77
CA ASP A 83 -8.48 -8.43 1.78
C ASP A 83 -7.87 -9.59 2.55
N ALA A 84 -6.59 -9.86 2.34
CA ALA A 84 -5.88 -10.91 3.08
C ALA A 84 -5.88 -10.64 4.57
N TRP A 85 -5.63 -9.41 4.99
CA TRP A 85 -5.68 -9.03 6.40
C TRP A 85 -7.08 -9.13 6.98
N ARG A 86 -8.12 -8.77 6.23
CA ARG A 86 -9.51 -8.91 6.69
C ARG A 86 -9.89 -10.36 6.90
N GLN A 87 -9.38 -11.26 6.07
CA GLN A 87 -9.67 -12.70 6.20
C GLN A 87 -8.88 -13.34 7.34
N ILE A 88 -7.60 -13.02 7.46
CA ILE A 88 -6.70 -13.66 8.41
C ILE A 88 -6.74 -12.98 9.77
N GLY A 89 -6.68 -11.65 9.80
CA GLY A 89 -6.60 -10.87 11.04
C GLY A 89 -7.80 -11.09 11.96
N PRO A 90 -9.05 -10.82 11.50
CA PRO A 90 -10.23 -11.06 12.33
C PRO A 90 -10.41 -12.51 12.71
N GLN A 91 -10.17 -13.44 11.78
CA GLN A 91 -10.27 -14.86 12.06
C GLN A 91 -9.25 -15.32 13.11
N SER A 92 -8.02 -14.82 13.00
CA SER A 92 -6.98 -15.13 13.99
C SER A 92 -7.36 -14.62 15.36
N GLN A 93 -7.91 -13.42 15.46
CA GLN A 93 -8.38 -12.87 16.72
C GLN A 93 -9.55 -13.66 17.29
N LEU A 94 -10.51 -14.01 16.45
CA LEU A 94 -11.66 -14.82 16.87
C LEU A 94 -11.23 -16.21 17.32
N ASN A 95 -10.33 -16.84 16.59
CA ASN A 95 -9.81 -18.16 16.96
C ASN A 95 -9.06 -18.13 18.28
N GLN A 96 -8.30 -17.08 18.52
CA GLN A 96 -7.61 -16.91 19.81
C GLN A 96 -8.60 -16.76 20.95
N GLN A 97 -9.68 -16.02 20.74
CA GLN A 97 -10.75 -15.86 21.73
C GLN A 97 -11.49 -17.16 21.97
N ASP A 98 -11.75 -17.93 20.93
CA ASP A 98 -12.44 -19.20 21.02
C ASP A 98 -11.63 -20.25 21.77
N HIS A 99 -10.31 -20.18 21.66
CA HIS A 99 -9.42 -21.10 22.37
C HIS A 99 -9.20 -20.72 23.83
N LEU A 100 -9.53 -19.51 24.19
CA LEU A 100 -9.41 -19.04 25.54
C LEU A 100 -10.68 -19.30 26.34
#